data_a35af3f7f7530967ae0f74fded955d57
#
_entry.id   a35af3f7f7530967ae0f74fded955d57
#
_cell.length_a   1.000
_cell.length_b   1.000
_cell.length_c   1.000
_cell.angle_alpha   90.00
_cell.angle_beta   90.00
_cell.angle_gamma   90.00
#
_symmetry.space_group_name_H-M   'P 1'
#
loop_
_entity.id
_entity.type
_entity.pdbx_description
1 polymer ?
#
loop_
_entity_poly.entity_id
_entity_poly.type
_entity_poly.pdbx_seq_one_letter_code
_entity_poly.pdbx_strand_id
1 'polypeptide(L)'
;AKYQADQGMVVTGVVDFMTYERALRNYVTLGDQGQLLRVGWNTVNTEPAIPSVADGQVTAAPTGPALGAEADPLHMNLQIENLVADKTVFEQGTQIFLSATVSRASHLYCYMQASQGGMIRLLPNATNPSSLVSANQTVRIPDWMVPSPGFVLDAGQPGEEAVMCFATGEDVLPRLPEAMQAPGLAVIAGMSGMDSIEAAFSQATEGGMPVAKQRMQWRVTPKRAVPVAAPAP
;
A
#
# COMPACT_ATOMS: atom_id res chain seq x y z
N ALA A 1 21.11 -11.02 14.07
CA ALA A 1 21.78 -12.01 14.94
C ALA A 1 21.66 -11.65 16.42
N LYS A 2 22.26 -10.54 16.89
CA LYS A 2 22.26 -10.17 18.32
C LYS A 2 20.85 -10.06 18.91
N TYR A 3 19.95 -9.32 18.26
CA TYR A 3 18.57 -9.19 18.71
C TYR A 3 17.85 -10.53 18.86
N GLN A 4 18.02 -11.45 17.91
CA GLN A 4 17.41 -12.78 17.98
C GLN A 4 17.91 -13.58 19.18
N ALA A 5 19.23 -13.53 19.47
CA ALA A 5 19.81 -14.17 20.66
C ALA A 5 19.25 -13.56 21.95
N ASP A 6 19.21 -12.23 22.08
CA ASP A 6 18.72 -11.51 23.24
C ASP A 6 17.22 -11.79 23.52
N GLN A 7 16.45 -12.16 22.48
CA GLN A 7 15.04 -12.53 22.58
C GLN A 7 14.79 -14.04 22.69
N GLY A 8 15.84 -14.86 22.83
CA GLY A 8 15.75 -16.31 22.92
C GLY A 8 15.22 -16.98 21.64
N MET A 9 15.43 -16.35 20.49
CA MET A 9 15.00 -16.85 19.18
C MET A 9 16.13 -17.62 18.51
N VAL A 10 15.80 -18.43 17.50
CA VAL A 10 16.81 -19.06 16.65
C VAL A 10 17.60 -17.98 15.93
N VAL A 11 18.93 -18.02 16.05
CA VAL A 11 19.82 -17.01 15.46
C VAL A 11 20.07 -17.34 14.00
N THR A 12 19.25 -16.77 13.11
CA THR A 12 19.39 -16.93 11.65
C THR A 12 20.25 -15.83 11.01
N GLY A 13 20.45 -14.72 11.72
CA GLY A 13 21.13 -13.53 11.20
C GLY A 13 20.29 -12.71 10.21
N VAL A 14 19.11 -13.18 9.85
CA VAL A 14 18.16 -12.53 8.93
C VAL A 14 16.96 -12.01 9.74
N VAL A 15 16.40 -10.88 9.36
CA VAL A 15 15.14 -10.40 9.91
C VAL A 15 14.02 -11.16 9.19
N ASP A 16 13.64 -12.29 9.77
CA ASP A 16 12.46 -13.06 9.35
C ASP A 16 11.19 -12.52 10.01
N PHE A 17 10.05 -13.07 9.61
CA PHE A 17 8.74 -12.66 10.14
C PHE A 17 8.68 -12.76 11.69
N MET A 18 9.20 -13.84 12.26
CA MET A 18 9.19 -14.04 13.72
C MET A 18 10.06 -13.00 14.46
N THR A 19 11.21 -12.67 13.88
CA THR A 19 12.09 -11.61 14.39
C THR A 19 11.40 -10.25 14.33
N TYR A 20 10.74 -9.95 13.23
CA TYR A 20 10.01 -8.71 13.03
C TYR A 20 8.81 -8.60 14.00
N GLU A 21 7.98 -9.64 14.07
CA GLU A 21 6.83 -9.67 14.98
C GLU A 21 7.25 -9.46 16.44
N ARG A 22 8.31 -10.13 16.87
CA ARG A 22 8.84 -9.98 18.23
C ARG A 22 9.34 -8.55 18.48
N ALA A 23 10.03 -7.96 17.51
CA ALA A 23 10.50 -6.58 17.60
C ALA A 23 9.34 -5.60 17.73
N LEU A 24 8.29 -5.79 16.91
CA LEU A 24 7.10 -4.96 16.95
C LEU A 24 6.36 -5.06 18.27
N ARG A 25 6.15 -6.28 18.81
CA ARG A 25 5.51 -6.49 20.10
C ARG A 25 6.30 -5.80 21.23
N ASN A 26 7.63 -5.94 21.23
CA ASN A 26 8.47 -5.26 22.20
C ASN A 26 8.38 -3.74 22.08
N TYR A 27 8.32 -3.22 20.86
CA TYR A 27 8.17 -1.79 20.62
C TYR A 27 6.84 -1.25 21.18
N VAL A 28 5.72 -1.93 20.93
CA VAL A 28 4.40 -1.56 21.43
C VAL A 28 4.40 -1.61 22.97
N THR A 29 4.92 -2.69 23.58
CA THR A 29 4.98 -2.83 25.04
C THR A 29 5.81 -1.72 25.68
N LEU A 30 6.96 -1.35 25.09
CA LEU A 30 7.78 -0.24 25.58
C LEU A 30 7.06 1.10 25.43
N GLY A 31 6.26 1.27 24.35
CA GLY A 31 5.41 2.45 24.14
C GLY A 31 4.34 2.59 25.22
N ASP A 32 3.65 1.50 25.54
CA ASP A 32 2.60 1.45 26.56
C ASP A 32 3.17 1.71 27.98
N GLN A 33 4.40 1.30 28.24
CA GLN A 33 5.10 1.55 29.50
C GLN A 33 5.72 2.95 29.60
N GLY A 34 5.57 3.79 28.55
CA GLY A 34 6.16 5.12 28.51
C GLY A 34 7.69 5.14 28.42
N GLN A 35 8.32 3.99 28.16
CA GLN A 35 9.78 3.83 28.09
C GLN A 35 10.39 4.20 26.74
N LEU A 36 9.57 4.40 25.72
CA LEU A 36 10.04 4.89 24.44
C LEU A 36 10.28 6.39 24.52
N LEU A 37 11.55 6.76 24.53
CA LEU A 37 11.95 8.13 24.27
C LEU A 37 11.48 8.49 22.83
N ARG A 38 10.53 9.41 22.73
CA ARG A 38 10.11 10.00 21.45
C ARG A 38 11.26 10.85 20.91
N VAL A 39 12.25 10.20 20.33
CA VAL A 39 13.35 10.89 19.66
C VAL A 39 12.83 11.42 18.33
N GLY A 40 12.54 12.71 18.28
CA GLY A 40 12.61 13.45 17.04
C GLY A 40 11.39 13.51 16.15
N TRP A 41 10.18 13.20 16.61
CA TRP A 41 8.99 13.71 15.94
C TRP A 41 8.56 15.00 16.68
N ASN A 42 9.04 16.13 16.21
CA ASN A 42 8.41 17.42 16.49
C ASN A 42 7.01 17.37 15.84
N THR A 43 6.07 16.71 16.51
CA THR A 43 4.70 17.14 16.38
C THR A 43 4.68 18.54 16.99
N VAL A 44 4.73 19.53 16.14
CA VAL A 44 4.17 20.83 16.47
C VAL A 44 2.71 20.54 16.75
N ASN A 45 2.37 20.24 18.02
CA ASN A 45 1.03 20.34 18.53
C ASN A 45 0.68 21.84 18.48
N THR A 46 0.33 22.30 17.31
CA THR A 46 -0.62 23.40 17.20
C THR A 46 -1.98 22.76 17.52
N GLU A 47 -2.19 22.55 18.81
CA GLU A 47 -3.54 22.52 19.34
C GLU A 47 -4.22 23.78 18.80
N PRO A 48 -5.30 23.68 18.00
CA PRO A 48 -6.02 24.87 17.61
C PRO A 48 -6.50 25.52 18.88
N ALA A 49 -5.95 26.66 19.23
CA ALA A 49 -6.42 27.49 20.30
C ALA A 49 -7.92 27.72 20.01
N ILE A 50 -8.78 27.14 20.85
CA ILE A 50 -10.20 27.43 20.84
C ILE A 50 -10.28 28.94 21.15
N PRO A 51 -10.72 29.80 20.23
CA PRO A 51 -10.88 31.22 20.54
C PRO A 51 -11.94 31.33 21.63
N SER A 52 -11.53 31.80 22.80
CA SER A 52 -12.43 32.24 23.85
C SER A 52 -13.35 33.29 23.25
N VAL A 53 -14.66 33.02 23.30
CA VAL A 53 -15.69 33.95 22.86
C VAL A 53 -15.76 35.07 23.91
N ALA A 54 -15.14 36.19 23.62
CA ALA A 54 -15.36 37.45 24.28
C ALA A 54 -15.77 38.45 23.23
N ASP A 55 -17.06 38.85 23.34
CA ASP A 55 -17.73 40.06 22.85
C ASP A 55 -17.33 40.68 21.48
N GLY A 56 -18.30 40.51 20.55
CA GLY A 56 -18.82 41.56 19.71
C GLY A 56 -17.86 42.42 18.87
N GLN A 57 -17.40 41.88 17.72
CA GLN A 57 -17.27 42.73 16.53
C GLN A 57 -17.23 41.84 15.28
N VAL A 58 -18.33 41.84 14.56
CA VAL A 58 -18.44 41.27 13.21
C VAL A 58 -17.68 42.16 12.26
N THR A 59 -16.40 41.87 12.03
CA THR A 59 -15.66 42.45 10.91
C THR A 59 -15.84 41.50 9.72
N ALA A 60 -16.48 42.02 8.69
CA ALA A 60 -16.67 41.31 7.42
C ALA A 60 -15.32 40.83 6.88
N ALA A 61 -15.26 39.54 6.58
CA ALA A 61 -14.14 38.96 5.86
C ALA A 61 -13.95 39.67 4.51
N PRO A 62 -12.74 40.00 4.10
CA PRO A 62 -12.51 40.51 2.77
C PRO A 62 -12.80 39.41 1.75
N THR A 63 -13.86 39.64 0.96
CA THR A 63 -14.15 38.86 -0.25
C THR A 63 -13.07 39.22 -1.29
N GLY A 64 -11.90 38.60 -1.15
CA GLY A 64 -10.92 38.60 -2.23
C GLY A 64 -11.42 37.66 -3.34
N PRO A 65 -11.22 38.01 -4.63
CA PRO A 65 -11.54 37.11 -5.72
C PRO A 65 -10.72 35.83 -5.54
N ALA A 66 -11.39 34.70 -5.45
CA ALA A 66 -10.76 33.40 -5.59
C ALA A 66 -10.20 33.31 -7.00
N LEU A 67 -8.95 33.73 -7.17
CA LEU A 67 -8.15 33.36 -8.31
C LEU A 67 -8.11 31.83 -8.27
N GLY A 68 -8.68 31.20 -9.31
CA GLY A 68 -8.69 29.75 -9.45
C GLY A 68 -7.28 29.23 -9.38
N ALA A 69 -6.89 28.73 -8.20
CA ALA A 69 -5.76 27.87 -8.10
C ALA A 69 -6.13 26.65 -8.95
N GLU A 70 -5.50 26.49 -10.12
CA GLU A 70 -5.50 25.24 -10.82
C GLU A 70 -5.05 24.21 -9.79
N ALA A 71 -5.99 23.34 -9.40
CA ALA A 71 -5.69 22.32 -8.40
C ALA A 71 -4.54 21.49 -8.96
N ASP A 72 -3.44 21.41 -8.22
CA ASP A 72 -2.29 20.60 -8.59
C ASP A 72 -2.76 19.24 -9.12
N PRO A 73 -2.20 18.77 -10.23
CA PRO A 73 -2.62 17.50 -10.81
C PRO A 73 -2.52 16.37 -9.77
N LEU A 74 -3.46 15.44 -9.84
CA LEU A 74 -3.40 14.25 -8.98
C LEU A 74 -2.17 13.43 -9.35
N HIS A 75 -1.28 13.23 -8.41
CA HIS A 75 -0.09 12.38 -8.53
C HIS A 75 -0.21 11.18 -7.61
N MET A 76 0.38 10.07 -8.03
CA MET A 76 0.51 8.87 -7.23
C MET A 76 1.96 8.38 -7.28
N ASN A 77 2.44 7.85 -6.17
CA ASN A 77 3.73 7.16 -6.08
C ASN A 77 3.46 5.74 -5.58
N LEU A 78 3.82 4.74 -6.40
CA LEU A 78 3.72 3.32 -6.10
C LEU A 78 5.13 2.74 -6.02
N GLN A 79 5.43 2.00 -4.96
CA GLN A 79 6.78 1.46 -4.71
C GLN A 79 6.70 0.00 -4.24
N ILE A 80 7.78 -0.74 -4.52
CA ILE A 80 8.07 -2.03 -3.89
C ILE A 80 9.06 -1.75 -2.77
N GLU A 81 8.67 -2.01 -1.53
CA GLU A 81 9.43 -1.60 -0.34
C GLU A 81 10.61 -2.53 -0.03
N ASN A 82 10.53 -3.79 -0.45
CA ASN A 82 11.53 -4.80 -0.12
C ASN A 82 12.45 -5.18 -1.31
N LEU A 83 12.77 -4.22 -2.16
CA LEU A 83 13.76 -4.44 -3.21
C LEU A 83 15.15 -4.69 -2.61
N VAL A 84 15.85 -5.67 -3.16
CA VAL A 84 17.26 -5.91 -2.85
C VAL A 84 18.12 -5.38 -3.99
N ALA A 85 18.93 -4.37 -3.70
CA ALA A 85 19.81 -3.72 -4.69
C ALA A 85 19.06 -3.26 -5.96
N ASP A 86 17.87 -2.66 -5.79
CA ASP A 86 16.98 -2.15 -6.83
C ASP A 86 16.58 -3.16 -7.92
N LYS A 87 16.72 -4.45 -7.61
CA LYS A 87 16.36 -5.52 -8.54
C LYS A 87 14.89 -5.92 -8.38
N THR A 88 14.16 -5.82 -9.47
CA THR A 88 12.79 -6.29 -9.59
C THR A 88 12.73 -7.79 -9.95
N VAL A 89 13.49 -8.62 -9.25
CA VAL A 89 13.52 -10.08 -9.43
C VAL A 89 13.38 -10.75 -8.08
N PHE A 90 12.36 -11.58 -7.94
CA PHE A 90 12.06 -12.32 -6.72
C PHE A 90 12.13 -13.83 -6.94
N GLU A 91 12.50 -14.59 -5.94
CA GLU A 91 12.33 -16.04 -5.95
C GLU A 91 10.85 -16.37 -5.61
N GLN A 92 10.34 -17.43 -6.20
CA GLN A 92 9.00 -17.94 -5.91
C GLN A 92 8.77 -18.10 -4.41
N GLY A 93 7.66 -17.58 -3.91
CA GLY A 93 7.28 -17.58 -2.50
C GLY A 93 7.95 -16.48 -1.67
N THR A 94 8.71 -15.56 -2.29
CA THR A 94 9.18 -14.35 -1.60
C THR A 94 8.02 -13.39 -1.39
N GLN A 95 7.86 -12.88 -0.18
CA GLN A 95 6.86 -11.85 0.10
C GLN A 95 7.21 -10.54 -0.58
N ILE A 96 6.21 -9.88 -1.13
CA ILE A 96 6.32 -8.58 -1.78
C ILE A 96 5.52 -7.56 -0.95
N PHE A 97 6.15 -6.44 -0.66
CA PHE A 97 5.55 -5.34 0.08
C PHE A 97 5.45 -4.12 -0.83
N LEU A 98 4.23 -3.65 -1.07
CA LEU A 98 3.96 -2.47 -1.88
C LEU A 98 3.50 -1.32 -1.00
N SER A 99 3.83 -0.11 -1.39
CA SER A 99 3.22 1.09 -0.82
C SER A 99 2.75 2.02 -1.93
N ALA A 100 1.65 2.72 -1.67
CA ALA A 100 1.11 3.73 -2.54
C ALA A 100 0.83 5.01 -1.76
N THR A 101 1.16 6.16 -2.34
CA THR A 101 0.90 7.49 -1.78
C THR A 101 0.26 8.35 -2.86
N VAL A 102 -0.73 9.16 -2.49
CA VAL A 102 -1.43 10.07 -3.41
C VAL A 102 -1.24 11.52 -2.96
N SER A 103 -1.10 12.46 -3.89
CA SER A 103 -0.83 13.87 -3.58
C SER A 103 -2.02 14.61 -2.96
N ARG A 104 -3.24 14.10 -3.14
CA ARG A 104 -4.48 14.64 -2.56
C ARG A 104 -5.46 13.52 -2.24
N ALA A 105 -6.46 13.79 -1.39
CA ALA A 105 -7.50 12.84 -1.07
C ALA A 105 -8.15 12.30 -2.35
N SER A 106 -8.20 10.98 -2.49
CA SER A 106 -8.66 10.29 -3.70
C SER A 106 -9.06 8.86 -3.39
N HIS A 107 -9.70 8.21 -4.37
CA HIS A 107 -10.05 6.81 -4.29
C HIS A 107 -8.95 5.97 -4.95
N LEU A 108 -8.37 5.02 -4.21
CA LEU A 108 -7.25 4.17 -4.63
C LEU A 108 -7.74 2.76 -4.96
N TYR A 109 -7.34 2.28 -6.12
CA TYR A 109 -7.64 0.92 -6.61
C TYR A 109 -6.34 0.29 -7.08
N CYS A 110 -6.01 -0.91 -6.59
CA CYS A 110 -4.81 -1.62 -7.01
C CYS A 110 -5.16 -3.02 -7.50
N TYR A 111 -4.61 -3.37 -8.66
CA TYR A 111 -4.82 -4.66 -9.33
C TYR A 111 -3.47 -5.32 -9.59
N MET A 112 -3.43 -6.63 -9.40
CA MET A 112 -2.27 -7.46 -9.70
C MET A 112 -2.57 -8.39 -10.86
N GLN A 113 -1.62 -8.53 -11.75
CA GLN A 113 -1.57 -9.58 -12.77
C GLN A 113 -0.60 -10.65 -12.30
N ALA A 114 -1.11 -11.84 -12.07
CA ALA A 114 -0.30 -13.01 -11.77
C ALA A 114 0.42 -13.50 -13.05
N SER A 115 1.54 -14.18 -12.89
CA SER A 115 2.32 -14.74 -14.01
C SER A 115 1.52 -15.71 -14.89
N GLN A 116 0.49 -16.37 -14.34
CA GLN A 116 -0.43 -17.24 -15.05
C GLN A 116 -1.60 -16.48 -15.72
N GLY A 117 -1.57 -15.15 -15.74
CA GLY A 117 -2.55 -14.31 -16.43
C GLY A 117 -3.82 -13.96 -15.65
N GLY A 118 -3.98 -14.43 -14.41
CA GLY A 118 -5.11 -14.05 -13.56
C GLY A 118 -5.00 -12.60 -13.09
N MET A 119 -6.12 -11.86 -13.12
CA MET A 119 -6.21 -10.51 -12.57
C MET A 119 -6.88 -10.55 -11.21
N ILE A 120 -6.29 -9.89 -10.21
CA ILE A 120 -6.77 -9.86 -8.83
C ILE A 120 -6.82 -8.41 -8.37
N ARG A 121 -7.94 -7.98 -7.77
CA ARG A 121 -7.97 -6.68 -7.10
C ARG A 121 -7.40 -6.79 -5.69
N LEU A 122 -6.32 -6.04 -5.42
CA LEU A 122 -5.68 -5.98 -4.11
C LEU A 122 -6.37 -4.96 -3.19
N LEU A 123 -6.79 -3.80 -3.74
CA LEU A 123 -7.50 -2.74 -3.03
C LEU A 123 -8.62 -2.15 -3.90
N PRO A 124 -9.76 -1.78 -3.30
CA PRO A 124 -10.22 -2.19 -1.97
C PRO A 124 -10.51 -3.70 -1.90
N ASN A 125 -10.51 -4.26 -0.69
CA ASN A 125 -10.77 -5.69 -0.45
C ASN A 125 -11.61 -5.89 0.83
N ALA A 126 -11.88 -7.13 1.22
CA ALA A 126 -12.73 -7.43 2.37
C ALA A 126 -12.16 -6.94 3.71
N THR A 127 -10.83 -6.87 3.86
CA THR A 127 -10.17 -6.37 5.08
C THR A 127 -9.94 -4.87 5.06
N ASN A 128 -9.84 -4.27 3.88
CA ASN A 128 -9.76 -2.83 3.67
C ASN A 128 -10.80 -2.41 2.61
N PRO A 129 -12.08 -2.25 3.01
CA PRO A 129 -13.17 -2.02 2.07
C PRO A 129 -13.24 -0.58 1.56
N SER A 130 -12.58 0.37 2.22
CA SER A 130 -12.54 1.76 1.76
C SER A 130 -11.53 1.94 0.64
N SER A 131 -11.97 2.53 -0.46
CA SER A 131 -11.07 3.04 -1.51
C SER A 131 -10.54 4.44 -1.16
N LEU A 132 -11.22 5.20 -0.29
CA LEU A 132 -10.86 6.57 0.04
C LEU A 132 -9.56 6.61 0.86
N VAL A 133 -8.59 7.37 0.38
CA VAL A 133 -7.30 7.61 1.04
C VAL A 133 -7.04 9.11 1.18
N SER A 134 -6.42 9.51 2.28
CA SER A 134 -6.07 10.89 2.55
C SER A 134 -4.85 11.34 1.73
N ALA A 135 -4.72 12.63 1.49
CA ALA A 135 -3.54 13.20 0.87
C ALA A 135 -2.26 12.84 1.65
N ASN A 136 -1.23 12.43 0.92
CA ASN A 136 0.09 12.06 1.45
C ASN A 136 0.08 10.91 2.49
N GLN A 137 -1.03 10.19 2.61
CA GLN A 137 -1.09 8.97 3.41
C GLN A 137 -0.46 7.82 2.64
N THR A 138 0.47 7.12 3.27
CA THR A 138 1.02 5.88 2.72
C THR A 138 0.08 4.71 2.98
N VAL A 139 -0.42 4.10 1.91
CA VAL A 139 -1.22 2.87 1.95
C VAL A 139 -0.29 1.70 1.65
N ARG A 140 -0.23 0.73 2.56
CA ARG A 140 0.59 -0.48 2.43
C ARG A 140 -0.22 -1.65 1.90
N ILE A 141 0.36 -2.47 1.04
CA ILE A 141 -0.33 -3.56 0.34
C ILE A 141 0.56 -4.83 0.33
N PRO A 142 0.26 -5.83 1.15
CA PRO A 142 -0.65 -5.80 2.31
C PRO A 142 -0.21 -4.80 3.37
N ASP A 143 -1.07 -4.45 4.32
CA ASP A 143 -0.64 -3.57 5.43
C ASP A 143 0.10 -4.38 6.49
N TRP A 144 1.40 -4.54 6.31
CA TRP A 144 2.28 -5.30 7.23
C TRP A 144 2.53 -4.61 8.57
N MET A 145 2.04 -3.39 8.77
CA MET A 145 2.16 -2.67 10.05
C MET A 145 1.06 -3.03 11.04
N VAL A 146 0.01 -3.70 10.57
CA VAL A 146 -1.07 -4.19 11.44
C VAL A 146 -0.86 -5.66 11.82
N PRO A 147 -1.34 -6.10 13.00
CA PRO A 147 -1.16 -7.48 13.46
C PRO A 147 -1.78 -8.54 12.54
N SER A 148 -2.81 -8.16 11.77
CA SER A 148 -3.50 -9.06 10.84
C SER A 148 -3.76 -8.32 9.53
N PRO A 149 -2.85 -8.40 8.57
CA PRO A 149 -2.97 -7.68 7.29
C PRO A 149 -4.09 -8.21 6.38
N GLY A 150 -4.70 -9.34 6.72
CA GLY A 150 -5.81 -9.94 5.99
C GLY A 150 -5.40 -10.80 4.78
N PHE A 151 -4.23 -10.56 4.21
CA PHE A 151 -3.66 -11.37 3.13
C PHE A 151 -2.15 -11.22 3.07
N VAL A 152 -1.51 -12.10 2.32
CA VAL A 152 -0.08 -12.08 2.00
C VAL A 152 0.06 -11.94 0.50
N LEU A 153 1.00 -11.13 0.06
CA LEU A 153 1.35 -10.99 -1.35
C LEU A 153 2.71 -11.66 -1.57
N ASP A 154 2.68 -12.86 -2.13
CA ASP A 154 3.88 -13.62 -2.45
C ASP A 154 4.15 -13.59 -3.95
N ALA A 155 5.42 -13.58 -4.35
CA ALA A 155 5.85 -13.88 -5.70
C ALA A 155 5.34 -15.27 -6.09
N GLY A 156 4.47 -15.35 -7.09
CA GLY A 156 3.73 -16.57 -7.44
C GLY A 156 4.57 -17.55 -8.24
N GLN A 157 4.03 -18.00 -9.36
CA GLN A 157 4.74 -18.92 -10.26
C GLN A 157 5.83 -18.18 -11.05
N PRO A 158 6.90 -18.86 -11.48
CA PRO A 158 7.90 -18.25 -12.34
C PRO A 158 7.29 -17.59 -13.58
N GLY A 159 7.72 -16.35 -13.86
CA GLY A 159 7.18 -15.52 -14.95
C GLY A 159 7.23 -14.05 -14.63
N GLU A 160 6.50 -13.26 -15.39
CA GLU A 160 6.34 -11.82 -15.16
C GLU A 160 5.03 -11.56 -14.39
N GLU A 161 5.13 -10.80 -13.34
CA GLU A 161 4.00 -10.31 -12.54
C GLU A 161 4.00 -8.78 -12.55
N ALA A 162 2.84 -8.18 -12.40
CA ALA A 162 2.71 -6.74 -12.37
C ALA A 162 1.61 -6.29 -11.42
N VAL A 163 1.76 -5.10 -10.89
CA VAL A 163 0.71 -4.37 -10.18
C VAL A 163 0.46 -3.05 -10.88
N MET A 164 -0.80 -2.64 -10.95
CA MET A 164 -1.21 -1.32 -11.41
C MET A 164 -2.18 -0.73 -10.42
N CYS A 165 -1.90 0.49 -9.99
CA CYS A 165 -2.79 1.25 -9.13
C CYS A 165 -3.34 2.46 -9.89
N PHE A 166 -4.58 2.82 -9.53
CA PHE A 166 -5.30 3.99 -10.03
C PHE A 166 -5.75 4.82 -8.84
N ALA A 167 -5.54 6.11 -8.90
CA ALA A 167 -6.12 7.08 -7.98
C ALA A 167 -7.10 7.96 -8.76
N THR A 168 -8.33 8.09 -8.27
CA THR A 168 -9.40 8.84 -8.93
C THR A 168 -10.01 9.87 -7.96
N GLY A 169 -10.50 10.99 -8.50
CA GLY A 169 -11.12 12.04 -7.69
C GLY A 169 -12.45 11.65 -7.05
N GLU A 170 -13.15 10.65 -7.63
CA GLU A 170 -14.43 10.12 -7.15
C GLU A 170 -14.38 8.60 -7.09
N ASP A 171 -15.34 7.99 -6.37
CA ASP A 171 -15.49 6.54 -6.36
C ASP A 171 -16.01 6.05 -7.72
N VAL A 172 -15.16 5.33 -8.45
CA VAL A 172 -15.49 4.76 -9.75
C VAL A 172 -15.91 3.30 -9.69
N LEU A 173 -15.81 2.64 -8.54
CA LEU A 173 -16.12 1.22 -8.42
C LEU A 173 -17.51 0.86 -8.96
N PRO A 174 -18.58 1.64 -8.72
CA PRO A 174 -19.91 1.36 -9.26
C PRO A 174 -20.01 1.51 -10.79
N ARG A 175 -19.05 2.19 -11.41
CA ARG A 175 -18.98 2.43 -12.87
C ARG A 175 -18.11 1.41 -13.60
N LEU A 176 -17.33 0.62 -12.88
CA LEU A 176 -16.50 -0.45 -13.45
C LEU A 176 -17.38 -1.64 -13.85
N PRO A 177 -16.91 -2.50 -14.78
CA PRO A 177 -17.58 -3.74 -15.12
C PRO A 177 -17.93 -4.57 -13.87
N GLU A 178 -19.06 -5.27 -13.87
CA GLU A 178 -19.57 -6.05 -12.74
C GLU A 178 -18.53 -7.03 -12.17
N ALA A 179 -17.77 -7.69 -13.04
CA ALA A 179 -16.70 -8.59 -12.63
C ALA A 179 -15.61 -7.90 -11.77
N MET A 180 -15.39 -6.61 -11.97
CA MET A 180 -14.45 -5.80 -11.18
C MET A 180 -15.06 -5.26 -9.89
N GLN A 181 -16.37 -5.31 -9.72
CA GLN A 181 -17.06 -4.89 -8.49
C GLN A 181 -17.09 -6.00 -7.44
N ALA A 182 -16.83 -7.25 -7.84
CA ALA A 182 -16.77 -8.39 -6.93
C ALA A 182 -15.78 -8.14 -5.77
N PRO A 183 -15.91 -8.82 -4.62
CA PRO A 183 -14.96 -8.70 -3.51
C PRO A 183 -13.51 -8.87 -3.98
N GLY A 184 -12.60 -8.05 -3.44
CA GLY A 184 -11.16 -8.14 -3.77
C GLY A 184 -10.54 -9.48 -3.33
N LEU A 185 -9.30 -9.71 -3.75
CA LEU A 185 -8.48 -10.90 -3.46
C LEU A 185 -8.95 -12.19 -4.16
N ALA A 186 -9.87 -12.09 -5.11
CA ALA A 186 -10.28 -13.18 -5.98
C ALA A 186 -9.92 -12.85 -7.44
N VAL A 187 -9.76 -13.89 -8.26
CA VAL A 187 -9.51 -13.73 -9.69
C VAL A 187 -10.75 -13.11 -10.36
N ILE A 188 -10.53 -12.04 -11.10
CA ILE A 188 -11.59 -11.32 -11.83
C ILE A 188 -11.91 -12.09 -13.12
N ALA A 189 -13.11 -12.60 -13.20
CA ALA A 189 -13.55 -13.34 -14.38
C ALA A 189 -13.56 -12.48 -15.65
N GLY A 190 -13.08 -13.02 -16.77
CA GLY A 190 -13.10 -12.34 -18.07
C GLY A 190 -12.06 -11.23 -18.24
N MET A 191 -11.19 -10.99 -17.28
CA MET A 191 -10.08 -10.04 -17.39
C MET A 191 -8.76 -10.79 -17.58
N SER A 192 -8.09 -10.57 -18.71
CA SER A 192 -6.90 -11.34 -19.11
C SER A 192 -5.59 -10.56 -19.04
N GLY A 193 -5.62 -9.29 -18.64
CA GLY A 193 -4.39 -8.48 -18.56
C GLY A 193 -4.64 -7.06 -18.08
N MET A 194 -3.55 -6.35 -17.79
CA MET A 194 -3.58 -4.97 -17.29
C MET A 194 -4.25 -4.00 -18.26
N ASP A 195 -4.14 -4.24 -19.58
CA ASP A 195 -4.74 -3.37 -20.59
C ASP A 195 -6.28 -3.36 -20.51
N SER A 196 -6.89 -4.50 -20.16
CA SER A 196 -8.34 -4.56 -19.95
C SER A 196 -8.79 -3.80 -18.70
N ILE A 197 -7.98 -3.83 -17.64
CA ILE A 197 -8.23 -3.03 -16.44
C ILE A 197 -8.09 -1.54 -16.76
N GLU A 198 -7.03 -1.15 -17.48
CA GLU A 198 -6.80 0.23 -17.87
C GLU A 198 -7.91 0.77 -18.77
N ALA A 199 -8.39 -0.01 -19.73
CA ALA A 199 -9.51 0.36 -20.57
C ALA A 199 -10.80 0.58 -19.77
N ALA A 200 -11.09 -0.29 -18.79
CA ALA A 200 -12.24 -0.14 -17.90
C ALA A 200 -12.17 1.15 -17.06
N PHE A 201 -10.98 1.47 -16.52
CA PHE A 201 -10.79 2.73 -15.79
C PHE A 201 -10.90 3.94 -16.70
N SER A 202 -10.34 3.91 -17.91
CA SER A 202 -10.47 5.00 -18.88
C SER A 202 -11.93 5.30 -19.19
N GLN A 203 -12.73 4.25 -19.40
CA GLN A 203 -14.17 4.40 -19.63
C GLN A 203 -14.91 4.93 -18.42
N ALA A 204 -14.60 4.41 -17.21
CA ALA A 204 -15.26 4.84 -15.96
C ALA A 204 -14.94 6.29 -15.57
N THR A 205 -13.85 6.85 -16.08
CA THR A 205 -13.37 8.20 -15.77
C THR A 205 -13.55 9.19 -16.92
N GLU A 206 -14.30 8.83 -17.96
CA GLU A 206 -14.68 9.75 -19.04
C GLU A 206 -15.39 10.99 -18.47
N GLY A 207 -15.07 12.17 -19.02
CA GLY A 207 -15.64 13.43 -18.56
C GLY A 207 -14.67 14.34 -17.79
N GLY A 208 -13.35 14.04 -17.80
CA GLY A 208 -12.32 14.94 -17.26
C GLY A 208 -12.05 14.77 -15.76
N MET A 209 -12.47 13.66 -15.16
CA MET A 209 -12.11 13.32 -13.79
C MET A 209 -10.58 13.20 -13.66
N PRO A 210 -9.99 13.79 -12.61
CA PRO A 210 -8.57 13.59 -12.33
C PRO A 210 -8.25 12.13 -12.05
N VAL A 211 -7.29 11.59 -12.80
CA VAL A 211 -6.80 10.21 -12.65
C VAL A 211 -5.30 10.21 -12.61
N ALA A 212 -4.71 9.54 -11.62
CA ALA A 212 -3.32 9.15 -11.64
C ALA A 212 -3.23 7.63 -11.71
N LYS A 213 -2.27 7.12 -12.48
CA LYS A 213 -2.01 5.67 -12.57
C LYS A 213 -0.53 5.42 -12.52
N GLN A 214 -0.15 4.30 -11.92
CA GLN A 214 1.23 3.83 -11.93
C GLN A 214 1.24 2.31 -11.99
N ARG A 215 2.19 1.77 -12.76
CA ARG A 215 2.41 0.34 -12.92
C ARG A 215 3.81 0.00 -12.47
N MET A 216 3.93 -1.12 -11.76
CA MET A 216 5.20 -1.78 -11.45
C MET A 216 5.14 -3.22 -11.92
N GLN A 217 6.31 -3.77 -12.25
CA GLN A 217 6.42 -5.16 -12.67
C GLN A 217 7.70 -5.78 -12.13
N TRP A 218 7.66 -7.08 -11.94
CA TRP A 218 8.79 -7.86 -11.48
C TRP A 218 8.79 -9.23 -12.13
N ARG A 219 9.97 -9.85 -12.11
CA ARG A 219 10.15 -11.22 -12.56
C ARG A 219 10.21 -12.15 -11.38
N VAL A 220 9.47 -13.24 -11.47
CA VAL A 220 9.56 -14.36 -10.52
C VAL A 220 10.45 -15.45 -11.12
N THR A 221 11.44 -15.88 -10.34
CA THR A 221 12.32 -17.00 -10.67
C THR A 221 11.96 -18.22 -9.85
N PRO A 222 12.24 -19.43 -10.34
CA PRO A 222 12.03 -20.65 -9.55
C PRO A 222 12.79 -20.57 -8.22
N LYS A 223 12.18 -21.13 -7.17
CA LYS A 223 12.85 -21.27 -5.88
C LYS A 223 14.10 -22.12 -6.04
N ARG A 224 15.23 -21.62 -5.56
CA ARG A 224 16.51 -22.35 -5.62
C ARG A 224 16.40 -23.63 -4.79
N ALA A 225 16.65 -24.78 -5.41
CA ALA A 225 16.72 -26.03 -4.68
C ALA A 225 17.87 -25.96 -3.65
N VAL A 226 17.55 -26.22 -2.40
CA VAL A 226 18.58 -26.38 -1.36
C VAL A 226 19.26 -27.72 -1.63
N PRO A 227 20.57 -27.79 -1.84
CA PRO A 227 21.27 -29.05 -1.99
C PRO A 227 21.03 -29.92 -0.74
N VAL A 228 20.42 -31.08 -0.92
CA VAL A 228 20.32 -32.05 0.15
C VAL A 228 21.75 -32.53 0.40
N ALA A 229 22.29 -32.23 1.59
CA ALA A 229 23.59 -32.74 1.97
C ALA A 229 23.54 -34.28 1.86
N ALA A 230 24.47 -34.83 1.07
CA ALA A 230 24.60 -36.29 0.97
C ALA A 230 24.88 -36.83 2.40
N PRO A 231 24.26 -37.94 2.81
CA PRO A 231 24.59 -38.58 4.07
C PRO A 231 26.09 -38.87 4.10
N ALA A 232 26.74 -38.43 5.19
CA ALA A 232 28.14 -38.71 5.40
C ALA A 232 28.36 -40.24 5.42
N PRO A 233 29.45 -40.79 4.82
CA PRO A 233 29.74 -42.19 4.77
C PRO A 233 29.97 -42.80 6.15
#